data_c00472af2e39fc29da77c4adaf0ab1a2
#
_entry.id   c00472af2e39fc29da77c4adaf0ab1a2
#
_cell.length_a   1.000
_cell.length_b   1.000
_cell.length_c   1.000
_cell.angle_alpha   90.00
_cell.angle_beta   90.00
_cell.angle_gamma   90.00
#
_symmetry.space_group_name_H-M   'P 1'
#
loop_
_entity.id
_entity.type
_entity.pdbx_description
1 polymer ?
#
loop_
_entity_poly.entity_id
_entity_poly.type
_entity_poly.pdbx_seq_one_letter_code
_entity_poly.pdbx_strand_id
1 'polypeptide(L)' 'MSSAQHIRLIEMANKIAANLAARGEDRAVAETAQHIVDYWDPTMRSTLLSAEPNRLSLIARRAVEKLSSR' A
#
# COMPACT_ATOMS: atom_id res chain seq x y z
N MET A 1 -7.49 -13.17 14.47
CA MET A 1 -7.11 -11.90 15.04
C MET A 1 -6.70 -10.92 13.96
N SER A 2 -7.06 -9.68 14.16
CA SER A 2 -6.83 -8.64 13.15
C SER A 2 -5.36 -8.41 12.84
N SER A 3 -4.45 -8.70 13.78
CA SER A 3 -3.03 -8.43 13.58
C SER A 3 -2.41 -9.28 12.47
N ALA A 4 -2.82 -10.55 12.34
CA ALA A 4 -2.29 -11.42 11.29
C ALA A 4 -2.71 -10.92 9.89
N GLN A 5 -3.98 -10.52 9.77
CA GLN A 5 -4.49 -9.98 8.53
C GLN A 5 -3.83 -8.64 8.20
N HIS A 6 -3.63 -7.81 9.22
CA HIS A 6 -2.97 -6.53 9.07
C HIS A 6 -1.56 -6.70 8.50
N ILE A 7 -0.78 -7.62 9.07
CA ILE A 7 0.57 -7.89 8.61
C ILE A 7 0.57 -8.38 7.16
N ARG A 8 -0.39 -9.24 6.82
CA ARG A 8 -0.49 -9.76 5.46
C ARG A 8 -0.76 -8.66 4.45
N LEU A 9 -1.63 -7.72 4.79
CA LEU A 9 -1.93 -6.60 3.90
C LEU A 9 -0.73 -5.68 3.71
N ILE A 10 0.03 -5.46 4.78
CA ILE A 10 1.27 -4.68 4.69
C ILE A 10 2.26 -5.37 3.74
N GLU A 11 2.43 -6.67 3.90
CA GLU A 11 3.33 -7.44 3.03
C GLU A 11 2.88 -7.39 1.58
N MET A 12 1.58 -7.49 1.33
CA MET A 12 1.04 -7.40 -0.01
C MET A 12 1.32 -6.03 -0.64
N ALA A 13 1.09 -4.97 0.11
CA ALA A 13 1.34 -3.62 -0.38
C ALA A 13 2.82 -3.42 -0.70
N ASN A 14 3.70 -3.91 0.18
CA ASN A 14 5.14 -3.81 -0.05
C ASN A 14 5.58 -4.60 -1.29
N LYS A 15 4.96 -5.75 -1.51
CA LYS A 15 5.29 -6.58 -2.67
C LYS A 15 4.86 -5.91 -3.97
N ILE A 16 3.66 -5.33 -3.99
CA ILE A 16 3.20 -4.57 -5.15
C ILE A 16 4.17 -3.44 -5.45
N ALA A 17 4.54 -2.69 -4.41
CA ALA A 17 5.46 -1.57 -4.55
C ALA A 17 6.81 -2.03 -5.10
N ALA A 18 7.33 -3.15 -4.59
CA ALA A 18 8.61 -3.69 -5.03
C ALA A 18 8.56 -4.11 -6.50
N ASN A 19 7.45 -4.70 -6.93
CA ASN A 19 7.29 -5.14 -8.31
C ASN A 19 7.23 -3.96 -9.28
N LEU A 20 6.78 -2.81 -8.82
CA LEU A 20 6.65 -1.62 -9.66
C LEU A 20 7.84 -0.67 -9.54
N ALA A 21 8.75 -0.94 -8.60
CA ALA A 21 9.85 -0.01 -8.29
C ALA A 21 10.73 0.30 -9.50
N ALA A 22 10.91 -0.66 -10.40
CA ALA A 22 11.75 -0.47 -11.58
C ALA A 22 11.23 0.60 -12.54
N ARG A 23 9.96 0.99 -12.40
CA ARG A 23 9.36 2.01 -13.25
C ARG A 23 9.71 3.44 -12.82
N GLY A 24 10.45 3.58 -11.72
CA GLY A 24 10.74 4.88 -11.13
C GLY A 24 9.81 5.15 -9.95
N GLU A 25 10.31 5.88 -8.96
CA GLU A 25 9.59 6.02 -7.68
C GLU A 25 8.21 6.66 -7.84
N ASP A 26 8.13 7.79 -8.53
CA ASP A 26 6.85 8.50 -8.64
C ASP A 26 5.81 7.66 -9.36
N ARG A 27 6.22 7.00 -10.42
CA ARG A 27 5.31 6.14 -11.18
C ARG A 27 4.90 4.92 -10.35
N ALA A 28 5.83 4.33 -9.63
CA ALA A 28 5.55 3.19 -8.77
C ALA A 28 4.56 3.57 -7.67
N VAL A 29 4.70 4.76 -7.09
CA VAL A 29 3.76 5.26 -6.09
C VAL A 29 2.35 5.37 -6.68
N ALA A 30 2.24 6.03 -7.83
CA ALA A 30 0.93 6.23 -8.46
C ALA A 30 0.28 4.90 -8.84
N GLU A 31 1.05 3.98 -9.41
CA GLU A 31 0.51 2.70 -9.85
C GLU A 31 0.19 1.78 -8.68
N THR A 32 0.97 1.83 -7.60
CA THR A 32 0.66 1.07 -6.40
C THR A 32 -0.66 1.55 -5.79
N ALA A 33 -0.83 2.86 -5.67
CA ALA A 33 -2.08 3.43 -5.16
C ALA A 33 -3.26 3.03 -6.04
N GLN A 34 -3.09 3.11 -7.36
CA GLN A 34 -4.15 2.76 -8.30
C GLN A 34 -4.51 1.28 -8.21
N HIS A 35 -3.51 0.40 -8.06
CA HIS A 35 -3.75 -1.03 -7.90
C HIS A 35 -4.61 -1.29 -6.66
N ILE A 36 -4.28 -0.63 -5.56
CA ILE A 36 -5.04 -0.80 -4.33
C ILE A 36 -6.48 -0.33 -4.50
N VAL A 37 -6.69 0.81 -5.14
CA VAL A 37 -8.04 1.31 -5.40
C VAL A 37 -8.83 0.33 -6.25
N ASP A 38 -8.21 -0.23 -7.27
CA ASP A 38 -8.91 -1.08 -8.24
C ASP A 38 -9.23 -2.47 -7.70
N TYR A 39 -8.37 -3.03 -6.84
CA TYR A 39 -8.47 -4.44 -6.48
C TYR A 39 -8.76 -4.72 -5.01
N TRP A 40 -8.53 -3.75 -4.14
CA TRP A 40 -8.76 -3.94 -2.70
C TRP A 40 -10.12 -3.39 -2.31
N ASP A 41 -10.86 -4.14 -1.48
CA ASP A 41 -12.15 -3.65 -1.00
C ASP A 41 -11.94 -2.57 0.08
N PRO A 42 -13.01 -1.83 0.45
CA PRO A 42 -12.88 -0.75 1.43
C PRO A 42 -12.32 -1.19 2.78
N THR A 43 -12.65 -2.40 3.23
CA THR A 43 -12.14 -2.91 4.50
C THR A 43 -10.63 -3.13 4.45
N MET A 44 -10.15 -3.72 3.36
CA MET A 44 -8.71 -3.93 3.18
C MET A 44 -7.96 -2.60 3.13
N ARG A 45 -8.50 -1.63 2.38
CA ARG A 45 -7.87 -0.32 2.29
C ARG A 45 -7.84 0.38 3.65
N SER A 46 -8.94 0.32 4.39
CA SER A 46 -9.02 0.95 5.69
C SER A 46 -8.00 0.34 6.66
N THR A 47 -7.85 -0.98 6.62
CA THR A 47 -6.87 -1.66 7.45
C THR A 47 -5.45 -1.22 7.10
N LEU A 48 -5.16 -1.11 5.81
CA LEU A 48 -3.85 -0.67 5.36
C LEU A 48 -3.56 0.77 5.79
N LEU A 49 -4.57 1.65 5.72
CA LEU A 49 -4.40 3.05 6.10
C LEU A 49 -4.09 3.21 7.59
N SER A 50 -4.45 2.24 8.42
CA SER A 50 -4.13 2.27 9.84
C SER A 50 -2.78 1.64 10.17
N ALA A 51 -2.05 1.14 9.15
CA ALA A 51 -0.76 0.51 9.36
C ALA A 51 0.28 1.54 9.81
N GLU A 52 1.23 1.09 10.62
CA GLU A 52 2.34 1.93 11.03
C GLU A 52 3.23 2.21 9.81
N PRO A 53 3.52 3.50 9.54
CA PRO A 53 4.31 3.85 8.35
C PRO A 53 5.67 3.17 8.27
N ASN A 54 6.30 2.89 9.40
CA ASN A 54 7.63 2.28 9.41
C ASN A 54 7.61 0.81 8.97
N ARG A 55 6.44 0.20 8.84
CA ARG A 55 6.33 -1.16 8.33
C ARG A 55 6.16 -1.20 6.83
N LEU A 56 5.94 -0.06 6.22
CA LEU A 56 5.76 0.07 4.78
C LEU A 56 7.06 0.51 4.13
N SER A 57 7.36 -0.04 2.95
CA SER A 57 8.47 0.44 2.15
C SER A 57 8.20 1.90 1.75
N LEU A 58 9.23 2.60 1.28
CA LEU A 58 9.07 4.00 0.89
C LEU A 58 7.95 4.19 -0.13
N ILE A 59 7.95 3.37 -1.17
CA ILE A 59 6.93 3.48 -2.23
C ILE A 59 5.55 3.15 -1.69
N ALA A 60 5.42 2.07 -0.90
CA ALA A 60 4.15 1.69 -0.33
C ALA A 60 3.62 2.76 0.62
N ARG A 61 4.50 3.34 1.43
CA ARG A 61 4.13 4.42 2.35
C ARG A 61 3.61 5.63 1.61
N ARG A 62 4.30 6.04 0.56
CA ARG A 62 3.85 7.17 -0.26
C ARG A 62 2.52 6.87 -0.94
N ALA A 63 2.31 5.62 -1.38
CA ALA A 63 1.05 5.23 -1.98
C ALA A 63 -0.09 5.32 -0.97
N VAL A 64 0.14 4.89 0.27
CA VAL A 64 -0.86 4.98 1.33
C VAL A 64 -1.18 6.44 1.65
N GLU A 65 -0.17 7.30 1.69
CA GLU A 65 -0.38 8.74 1.90
C GLU A 65 -1.26 9.32 0.78
N LYS A 66 -1.01 8.90 -0.45
CA LYS A 66 -1.79 9.36 -1.59
C LYS A 66 -3.25 8.91 -1.46
N LEU A 67 -3.48 7.69 -0.99
CA LEU A 67 -4.83 7.19 -0.77
C LEU A 67 -5.55 7.97 0.33
N SER A 68 -4.84 8.31 1.40
CA SER A 68 -5.47 9.01 2.53
C SER A 68 -5.77 10.47 2.23
N SER A 69 -5.16 11.04 1.20
CA SER A 69 -5.40 12.44 0.83
C SER A 69 -6.52 12.61 -0.20
N ARG A 70 -7.16 11.52 -0.61
CA ARG A 70 -8.22 11.57 -1.63
C ARG A 70 -9.57 11.96 -1.09
#